data_7613e3bf25b973b36962b6bd3c228f69
#
_entry.id   7613e3bf25b973b36962b6bd3c228f69
#
_cell.length_a   1.000
_cell.length_b   1.000
_cell.length_c   1.000
_cell.angle_alpha   90.00
_cell.angle_beta   90.00
_cell.angle_gamma   90.00
#
_symmetry.space_group_name_H-M   'P 1'
#
loop_
_entity.id
_entity.type
_entity.pdbx_description
1 polymer ?
#
loop_
_entity_poly.entity_id
_entity_poly.type
_entity_poly.pdbx_seq_one_letter_code
_entity_poly.pdbx_strand_id
1 'polypeptide(L)'
;MTVLPRPGSAQTFTIDTSTFLNEEREHLKIHPKQEQENESSDEEELLTDEDGDNFVPEDMIFVPSDVLYNNKWDTLYIRTGRMDAAGMSDSVLLLLNNPAESPFTFPYKGKLISKYGPRGSRFHAGMDIKLESGDTIVSAFDGKVRIARVMSGYGKMVVIRHHNGLETVYGHLSRILVNINQDVKAGEPIGLGGRTGRATTTHLHFETRFRGEHFNPGKIIDFENYTLLTDTLLISKEFWSSVRGSSPMVTDGSGPGTKYHTIRSGDTLSKIARRYGTTVNNLCRINGIKPTKVLRIGTRIRVG
;
A
#
# COMPACT_ATOMS: atom_id res chain seq x y z
N MET A 1 -40.85 0.78 -43.74
CA MET A 1 -40.25 2.03 -43.19
C MET A 1 -40.27 1.91 -41.68
N THR A 2 -39.20 1.38 -41.10
CA THR A 2 -39.09 1.09 -39.67
C THR A 2 -38.21 2.19 -39.06
N VAL A 3 -38.77 2.99 -38.18
CA VAL A 3 -38.08 4.11 -37.50
C VAL A 3 -37.33 3.55 -36.29
N LEU A 4 -36.01 3.79 -36.27
CA LEU A 4 -35.15 3.48 -35.12
C LEU A 4 -35.28 4.61 -34.06
N PRO A 5 -35.30 4.31 -32.75
CA PRO A 5 -35.33 5.30 -31.69
C PRO A 5 -33.94 5.92 -31.46
N ARG A 6 -33.92 7.22 -31.13
CA ARG A 6 -32.73 8.01 -30.79
C ARG A 6 -32.21 7.64 -29.40
N PRO A 7 -30.89 7.74 -29.13
CA PRO A 7 -30.32 7.49 -27.82
C PRO A 7 -30.67 8.63 -26.83
N GLY A 8 -31.18 8.25 -25.67
CA GLY A 8 -31.52 9.15 -24.58
C GLY A 8 -30.28 9.76 -23.91
N SER A 9 -30.43 11.00 -23.49
CA SER A 9 -29.49 11.82 -22.75
C SER A 9 -29.09 11.18 -21.43
N ALA A 10 -27.77 11.14 -21.17
CA ALA A 10 -27.21 10.74 -19.88
C ALA A 10 -27.63 11.72 -18.79
N GLN A 11 -28.42 11.26 -17.83
CA GLN A 11 -28.71 11.99 -16.61
C GLN A 11 -27.51 11.84 -15.65
N THR A 12 -26.86 12.94 -15.36
CA THR A 12 -25.84 13.06 -14.31
C THR A 12 -26.58 13.07 -12.97
N PHE A 13 -26.45 11.99 -12.20
CA PHE A 13 -26.88 11.95 -10.80
C PHE A 13 -25.77 12.57 -9.94
N THR A 14 -26.00 13.75 -9.42
CA THR A 14 -25.25 14.31 -8.30
C THR A 14 -25.82 13.71 -7.02
N ILE A 15 -25.04 12.90 -6.33
CA ILE A 15 -25.39 12.36 -5.01
C ILE A 15 -25.03 13.44 -3.99
N ASP A 16 -26.04 13.99 -3.33
CA ASP A 16 -25.89 14.87 -2.18
C ASP A 16 -25.46 14.04 -0.97
N THR A 17 -24.19 14.20 -0.56
CA THR A 17 -23.59 13.48 0.56
C THR A 17 -24.07 13.95 1.92
N SER A 18 -24.84 15.02 2.01
CA SER A 18 -25.38 15.55 3.27
C SER A 18 -26.48 14.66 3.88
N THR A 19 -27.17 13.88 3.07
CA THR A 19 -28.24 12.99 3.51
C THR A 19 -27.71 11.71 4.15
N PHE A 20 -26.55 11.20 3.68
CA PHE A 20 -25.94 9.98 4.22
C PHE A 20 -25.35 10.15 5.63
N LEU A 21 -24.90 11.35 5.97
CA LEU A 21 -24.34 11.63 7.30
C LEU A 21 -25.40 11.75 8.40
N ASN A 22 -26.69 11.93 8.05
CA ASN A 22 -27.77 12.07 9.02
C ASN A 22 -28.44 10.74 9.38
N GLU A 23 -28.49 9.77 8.47
CA GLU A 23 -29.17 8.48 8.76
C GLU A 23 -28.34 7.57 9.68
N GLU A 24 -27.00 7.63 9.65
CA GLU A 24 -26.16 6.84 10.58
C GLU A 24 -26.11 7.44 12.01
N ARG A 25 -26.43 8.73 12.19
CA ARG A 25 -26.49 9.36 13.52
C ARG A 25 -27.66 8.91 14.38
N GLU A 26 -28.72 8.38 13.82
CA GLU A 26 -29.86 7.91 14.59
C GLU A 26 -29.68 6.54 15.26
N HIS A 27 -28.70 5.74 14.84
CA HIS A 27 -28.43 4.42 15.43
C HIS A 27 -27.40 4.42 16.57
N LEU A 28 -26.73 5.55 16.82
CA LEU A 28 -25.81 5.71 17.95
C LEU A 28 -26.42 6.67 18.97
N LYS A 29 -27.42 6.20 19.75
CA LYS A 29 -27.92 6.93 20.92
C LYS A 29 -26.92 6.80 22.07
N ILE A 30 -25.99 7.73 22.17
CA ILE A 30 -25.20 7.97 23.38
C ILE A 30 -25.94 9.04 24.16
N HIS A 31 -26.41 8.70 25.36
CA HIS A 31 -27.08 9.66 26.26
C HIS A 31 -26.05 10.65 26.81
N PRO A 32 -26.31 11.98 26.79
CA PRO A 32 -25.42 12.94 27.42
C PRO A 32 -25.54 12.87 28.95
N LYS A 33 -24.44 12.71 29.66
CA LYS A 33 -24.36 12.99 31.10
C LYS A 33 -24.31 14.49 31.28
N GLN A 34 -25.13 14.98 32.23
CA GLN A 34 -25.25 16.37 32.62
C GLN A 34 -23.91 16.93 33.11
N GLU A 35 -23.58 18.10 32.58
CA GLU A 35 -22.47 18.96 33.04
C GLU A 35 -22.84 19.57 34.40
N GLN A 36 -21.96 19.44 35.37
CA GLN A 36 -21.85 20.35 36.50
C GLN A 36 -20.60 21.18 36.34
N GLU A 37 -20.78 22.46 36.13
CA GLU A 37 -19.72 23.46 36.15
C GLU A 37 -19.06 23.51 37.53
N ASN A 38 -17.72 23.40 37.54
CA ASN A 38 -16.89 23.96 38.62
C ASN A 38 -15.60 24.49 38.00
N GLU A 39 -15.50 25.82 38.05
CA GLU A 39 -14.26 26.54 37.78
C GLU A 39 -13.23 26.27 38.90
N SER A 40 -11.99 25.90 38.54
CA SER A 40 -10.76 26.40 39.20
C SER A 40 -9.49 25.95 38.46
N SER A 41 -8.73 26.97 38.06
CA SER A 41 -7.24 27.14 38.04
C SER A 41 -6.35 25.98 37.51
N ASP A 42 -5.71 26.30 36.40
CA ASP A 42 -4.33 26.04 35.95
C ASP A 42 -3.47 25.12 36.83
N GLU A 43 -3.19 23.94 36.27
CA GLU A 43 -1.88 23.27 36.33
C GLU A 43 -1.89 22.21 35.22
N GLU A 44 -1.08 22.41 34.15
CA GLU A 44 -0.77 21.37 33.16
C GLU A 44 0.08 20.29 33.83
N GLU A 45 -0.56 19.26 34.36
CA GLU A 45 0.13 18.06 34.81
C GLU A 45 0.26 17.10 33.62
N LEU A 46 1.49 16.97 33.11
CA LEU A 46 1.86 15.93 32.12
C LEU A 46 1.60 14.58 32.74
N LEU A 47 0.45 13.98 32.46
CA LEU A 47 0.15 12.60 32.78
C LEU A 47 0.92 11.69 31.78
N THR A 48 2.07 11.20 32.21
CA THR A 48 2.74 10.06 31.63
C THR A 48 2.10 8.81 32.21
N ASP A 49 1.23 8.15 31.46
CA ASP A 49 0.71 6.83 31.82
C ASP A 49 1.85 5.80 31.67
N GLU A 50 2.22 5.14 32.75
CA GLU A 50 3.28 4.13 32.81
C GLU A 50 2.88 2.77 32.18
N ASP A 51 1.66 2.64 31.69
CA ASP A 51 1.19 1.47 30.96
C ASP A 51 1.26 1.77 29.45
N GLY A 52 2.19 1.11 28.75
CA GLY A 52 2.48 1.30 27.31
C GLY A 52 1.36 0.89 26.35
N ASP A 53 0.11 1.22 26.66
CA ASP A 53 -1.02 1.05 25.79
C ASP A 53 -1.00 2.13 24.70
N ASN A 54 -1.02 1.68 23.45
CA ASN A 54 -1.16 2.54 22.28
C ASN A 54 -2.46 3.35 22.39
N PHE A 55 -2.34 4.59 22.87
CA PHE A 55 -3.45 5.54 22.95
C PHE A 55 -3.98 5.81 21.53
N VAL A 56 -5.16 5.29 21.24
CA VAL A 56 -5.95 5.66 20.04
C VAL A 56 -6.91 6.75 20.50
N PRO A 57 -6.77 8.01 20.04
CA PRO A 57 -7.70 9.07 20.41
C PRO A 57 -9.15 8.68 20.09
N GLU A 58 -10.09 8.89 21.01
CA GLU A 58 -11.49 8.52 20.86
C GLU A 58 -12.22 9.21 19.68
N ASP A 59 -11.62 10.27 19.16
CA ASP A 59 -12.11 11.05 18.02
C ASP A 59 -11.48 10.66 16.68
N MET A 60 -10.73 9.54 16.61
CA MET A 60 -10.20 9.05 15.36
C MET A 60 -11.30 8.43 14.50
N ILE A 61 -11.71 9.18 13.49
CA ILE A 61 -12.70 8.76 12.51
C ILE A 61 -12.14 7.59 11.69
N PHE A 62 -12.76 6.41 11.82
CA PHE A 62 -12.50 5.30 10.92
C PHE A 62 -12.91 5.71 9.49
N VAL A 63 -11.94 5.77 8.59
CA VAL A 63 -12.22 6.09 7.18
C VAL A 63 -12.47 4.79 6.42
N PRO A 64 -13.67 4.56 5.88
CA PRO A 64 -13.97 3.36 5.11
C PRO A 64 -12.99 3.15 3.95
N SER A 65 -12.65 1.90 3.67
CA SER A 65 -11.67 1.57 2.62
C SER A 65 -12.04 2.15 1.25
N ASP A 66 -13.31 2.22 0.91
CA ASP A 66 -13.78 2.78 -0.36
C ASP A 66 -13.46 4.27 -0.48
N VAL A 67 -13.63 5.04 0.60
CA VAL A 67 -13.25 6.46 0.66
C VAL A 67 -11.74 6.61 0.51
N LEU A 68 -10.96 5.77 1.19
CA LEU A 68 -9.49 5.75 1.07
C LEU A 68 -9.03 5.52 -0.37
N TYR A 69 -9.82 4.84 -1.19
CA TYR A 69 -9.53 4.55 -2.59
C TYR A 69 -10.32 5.40 -3.58
N ASN A 70 -10.94 6.50 -3.14
CA ASN A 70 -11.77 7.38 -3.97
C ASN A 70 -12.84 6.60 -4.75
N ASN A 71 -13.48 5.63 -4.13
CA ASN A 71 -14.47 4.70 -4.71
C ASN A 71 -13.97 3.94 -5.97
N LYS A 72 -12.65 3.84 -6.17
CA LYS A 72 -12.07 3.09 -7.29
C LYS A 72 -11.98 1.61 -6.96
N TRP A 73 -12.67 0.80 -7.75
CA TRP A 73 -12.63 -0.65 -7.70
C TRP A 73 -12.10 -1.23 -9.01
N ASP A 74 -10.79 -1.49 -9.06
CA ASP A 74 -10.10 -2.01 -10.25
C ASP A 74 -9.81 -3.50 -10.10
N THR A 75 -10.46 -4.33 -10.89
CA THR A 75 -10.31 -5.79 -10.89
C THR A 75 -9.26 -6.30 -11.86
N LEU A 76 -8.63 -5.40 -12.63
CA LEU A 76 -7.70 -5.75 -13.71
C LEU A 76 -6.24 -5.50 -13.31
N TYR A 77 -5.95 -4.39 -12.64
CA TYR A 77 -4.58 -3.99 -12.33
C TYR A 77 -4.32 -3.97 -10.83
N ILE A 78 -3.13 -4.45 -10.44
CA ILE A 78 -2.70 -4.40 -9.02
C ILE A 78 -2.56 -2.94 -8.57
N ARG A 79 -2.01 -2.09 -9.43
CA ARG A 79 -1.83 -0.66 -9.14
C ARG A 79 -3.10 0.11 -9.50
N THR A 80 -3.86 0.49 -8.52
CA THR A 80 -5.12 1.26 -8.66
C THR A 80 -4.90 2.77 -8.76
N GLY A 81 -3.84 3.18 -9.43
CA GLY A 81 -3.45 4.57 -9.58
C GLY A 81 -2.09 4.84 -8.92
N ARG A 82 -1.37 5.83 -9.42
CA ARG A 82 -0.17 6.32 -8.73
C ARG A 82 -0.62 7.17 -7.55
N MET A 83 -0.29 6.71 -6.36
CA MET A 83 -0.33 7.60 -5.22
C MET A 83 0.84 8.57 -5.35
N ASP A 84 0.54 9.86 -5.39
CA ASP A 84 1.57 10.86 -5.16
C ASP A 84 1.84 10.95 -3.65
N ALA A 85 2.75 10.09 -3.18
CA ALA A 85 3.16 10.10 -1.78
C ALA A 85 3.85 11.42 -1.37
N ALA A 86 4.35 12.21 -2.33
CA ALA A 86 4.91 13.54 -2.08
C ALA A 86 3.80 14.60 -1.93
N GLY A 87 2.63 14.35 -2.54
CA GLY A 87 1.44 15.21 -2.46
C GLY A 87 0.43 14.78 -1.40
N MET A 88 0.74 13.80 -0.54
CA MET A 88 -0.10 13.53 0.63
C MET A 88 -0.02 14.71 1.58
N SER A 89 -1.14 15.45 1.69
CA SER A 89 -1.32 16.51 2.69
C SER A 89 -1.68 15.93 4.05
N ASP A 90 -2.37 14.78 4.05
CA ASP A 90 -2.98 14.20 5.23
C ASP A 90 -2.37 12.85 5.57
N SER A 91 -2.18 12.59 6.86
CA SER A 91 -1.84 11.28 7.38
C SER A 91 -3.11 10.46 7.56
N VAL A 92 -3.01 9.14 7.31
CA VAL A 92 -4.11 8.19 7.49
C VAL A 92 -3.65 7.14 8.51
N LEU A 93 -4.39 7.00 9.61
CA LEU A 93 -4.18 5.92 10.55
C LEU A 93 -5.06 4.73 10.16
N LEU A 94 -4.46 3.58 9.97
CA LEU A 94 -5.15 2.32 9.71
C LEU A 94 -5.16 1.47 10.98
N LEU A 95 -6.33 0.99 11.40
CA LEU A 95 -6.45 -0.01 12.44
C LEU A 95 -6.20 -1.39 11.82
N LEU A 96 -5.09 -2.03 12.16
CA LEU A 96 -4.68 -3.32 11.58
C LEU A 96 -5.30 -4.50 12.30
N ASN A 97 -5.53 -4.37 13.59
CA ASN A 97 -6.05 -5.45 14.42
C ASN A 97 -7.12 -4.92 15.37
N ASN A 98 -8.32 -5.44 15.20
CA ASN A 98 -9.39 -5.34 16.18
C ASN A 98 -9.88 -6.76 16.44
N PRO A 99 -9.47 -7.41 17.54
CA PRO A 99 -9.80 -8.82 17.81
C PRO A 99 -11.30 -9.12 17.80
N ALA A 100 -12.13 -8.13 18.09
CA ALA A 100 -13.59 -8.28 18.11
C ALA A 100 -14.24 -8.16 16.73
N GLU A 101 -13.68 -7.34 15.84
CA GLU A 101 -14.30 -6.97 14.56
C GLU A 101 -13.50 -7.37 13.33
N SER A 102 -12.17 -7.30 13.39
CA SER A 102 -11.29 -7.57 12.26
C SER A 102 -9.94 -8.12 12.75
N PRO A 103 -9.88 -9.40 13.17
CA PRO A 103 -8.66 -10.02 13.65
C PRO A 103 -7.64 -10.18 12.51
N PHE A 104 -6.36 -10.23 12.88
CA PHE A 104 -5.29 -10.64 11.97
C PHE A 104 -5.11 -12.14 11.99
N THR A 105 -4.90 -12.75 10.83
CA THR A 105 -4.46 -14.14 10.69
C THR A 105 -3.25 -14.21 9.77
N PHE A 106 -2.16 -14.85 10.22
CA PHE A 106 -0.98 -15.03 9.38
C PHE A 106 -1.31 -15.94 8.19
N PRO A 107 -1.03 -15.52 6.94
CA PRO A 107 -1.57 -16.17 5.74
C PRO A 107 -1.11 -17.61 5.51
N TYR A 108 0.10 -17.95 5.97
CA TYR A 108 0.65 -19.31 5.98
C TYR A 108 1.89 -19.39 6.88
N LYS A 109 1.86 -20.20 7.92
CA LYS A 109 2.97 -20.39 8.86
C LYS A 109 4.09 -21.25 8.26
N GLY A 110 5.02 -20.60 7.57
CA GLY A 110 6.15 -21.23 6.91
C GLY A 110 7.43 -20.41 7.04
N LYS A 111 8.55 -21.04 6.70
CA LYS A 111 9.87 -20.38 6.78
C LYS A 111 9.95 -19.24 5.77
N LEU A 112 10.34 -18.05 6.20
CA LEU A 112 10.69 -16.93 5.32
C LEU A 112 11.95 -17.28 4.51
N ILE A 113 11.85 -17.34 3.18
CA ILE A 113 12.96 -17.70 2.28
C ILE A 113 13.49 -16.51 1.50
N SER A 114 12.72 -15.44 1.38
CA SER A 114 13.20 -14.23 0.74
C SER A 114 12.47 -12.99 1.23
N LYS A 115 13.24 -11.98 1.61
CA LYS A 115 12.74 -10.70 2.14
C LYS A 115 12.36 -9.73 1.03
N TYR A 116 11.50 -8.77 1.37
CA TYR A 116 11.22 -7.59 0.58
C TYR A 116 12.48 -6.78 0.32
N GLY A 117 12.60 -6.20 -0.86
CA GLY A 117 13.69 -5.28 -1.17
C GLY A 117 14.42 -5.60 -2.48
N PRO A 118 15.60 -5.02 -2.68
CA PRO A 118 16.35 -5.12 -3.92
C PRO A 118 16.95 -6.52 -4.13
N ARG A 119 16.95 -6.93 -5.39
CA ARG A 119 17.58 -8.17 -5.86
C ARG A 119 18.39 -7.85 -7.14
N GLY A 120 19.59 -7.33 -6.98
CA GLY A 120 20.40 -6.86 -8.10
C GLY A 120 19.67 -5.75 -8.88
N SER A 121 19.39 -5.99 -10.17
CA SER A 121 18.66 -5.05 -11.03
C SER A 121 17.14 -5.06 -10.84
N ARG A 122 16.59 -5.94 -10.02
CA ARG A 122 15.14 -6.11 -9.77
C ARG A 122 14.79 -5.73 -8.34
N PHE A 123 13.52 -5.46 -8.12
CA PHE A 123 12.96 -5.21 -6.80
C PHE A 123 11.93 -6.29 -6.44
N HIS A 124 12.02 -6.84 -5.23
CA HIS A 124 11.08 -7.79 -4.68
C HIS A 124 10.03 -7.06 -3.85
N ALA A 125 8.81 -7.02 -4.36
CA ALA A 125 7.73 -6.23 -3.78
C ALA A 125 7.02 -6.90 -2.59
N GLY A 126 7.47 -8.10 -2.18
CA GLY A 126 6.84 -8.87 -1.11
C GLY A 126 7.82 -9.68 -0.27
N MET A 127 7.28 -10.60 0.49
CA MET A 127 7.98 -11.64 1.25
C MET A 127 7.65 -12.99 0.63
N ASP A 128 8.66 -13.87 0.47
CA ASP A 128 8.44 -15.23 -0.01
C ASP A 128 8.50 -16.21 1.18
N ILE A 129 7.41 -16.95 1.40
CA ILE A 129 7.23 -17.91 2.48
C ILE A 129 7.24 -19.32 1.88
N LYS A 130 8.17 -20.18 2.33
CA LYS A 130 8.28 -21.58 1.90
C LYS A 130 7.01 -22.33 2.28
N LEU A 131 6.49 -23.11 1.33
CA LEU A 131 5.34 -24.00 1.51
C LEU A 131 5.46 -25.21 0.59
N GLU A 132 4.57 -26.17 0.77
CA GLU A 132 4.39 -27.30 -0.15
C GLU A 132 3.23 -27.03 -1.11
N SER A 133 3.25 -27.71 -2.27
CA SER A 133 2.20 -27.53 -3.25
C SER A 133 0.88 -28.09 -2.73
N GLY A 134 -0.18 -27.27 -2.74
CA GLY A 134 -1.49 -27.65 -2.22
C GLY A 134 -1.76 -27.17 -0.79
N ASP A 135 -0.77 -26.61 -0.10
CA ASP A 135 -0.98 -26.02 1.22
C ASP A 135 -2.02 -24.89 1.16
N THR A 136 -2.87 -24.83 2.16
CA THR A 136 -3.95 -23.85 2.23
C THR A 136 -3.41 -22.48 2.59
N ILE A 137 -3.72 -21.48 1.76
CA ILE A 137 -3.43 -20.07 1.99
C ILE A 137 -4.71 -19.37 2.44
N VAL A 138 -4.62 -18.57 3.51
CA VAL A 138 -5.76 -17.88 4.10
C VAL A 138 -5.64 -16.35 3.97
N SER A 139 -6.78 -15.66 4.05
CA SER A 139 -6.81 -14.20 4.09
C SER A 139 -6.18 -13.66 5.38
N ALA A 140 -5.36 -12.62 5.27
CA ALA A 140 -4.70 -12.02 6.42
C ALA A 140 -5.65 -11.18 7.29
N PHE A 141 -6.65 -10.56 6.69
CA PHE A 141 -7.66 -9.72 7.36
C PHE A 141 -9.02 -9.90 6.68
N ASP A 142 -10.08 -9.42 7.31
CA ASP A 142 -11.39 -9.31 6.69
C ASP A 142 -11.34 -8.35 5.49
N GLY A 143 -12.08 -8.65 4.43
CA GLY A 143 -12.10 -7.79 3.25
C GLY A 143 -12.85 -8.37 2.07
N LYS A 144 -12.67 -7.74 0.90
CA LYS A 144 -13.28 -8.14 -0.36
C LYS A 144 -12.23 -8.45 -1.42
N VAL A 145 -12.42 -9.56 -2.12
CA VAL A 145 -11.54 -10.00 -3.20
C VAL A 145 -11.65 -9.04 -4.38
N ARG A 146 -10.55 -8.34 -4.68
CA ARG A 146 -10.48 -7.38 -5.79
C ARG A 146 -9.97 -8.02 -7.07
N ILE A 147 -9.00 -8.91 -7.00
CA ILE A 147 -8.44 -9.65 -8.13
C ILE A 147 -8.35 -11.13 -7.77
N ALA A 148 -8.78 -12.01 -8.68
CA ALA A 148 -8.66 -13.47 -8.58
C ALA A 148 -8.41 -14.03 -9.98
N ARG A 149 -7.13 -14.06 -10.45
CA ARG A 149 -6.80 -14.43 -11.84
C ARG A 149 -5.32 -14.78 -12.02
N VAL A 150 -4.97 -15.23 -13.22
CA VAL A 150 -3.56 -15.35 -13.63
C VAL A 150 -3.04 -13.99 -14.06
N MET A 151 -1.87 -13.61 -13.54
CA MET A 151 -1.19 -12.35 -13.90
C MET A 151 0.31 -12.60 -14.18
N SER A 152 0.84 -11.87 -15.16
CA SER A 152 2.27 -11.98 -15.53
C SER A 152 3.18 -11.75 -14.34
N GLY A 153 4.13 -12.65 -14.14
CA GLY A 153 5.03 -12.64 -12.99
C GLY A 153 4.47 -13.36 -11.77
N TYR A 154 3.27 -13.01 -11.32
CA TYR A 154 2.63 -13.56 -10.11
C TYR A 154 2.04 -14.96 -10.29
N GLY A 155 1.77 -15.39 -11.53
CA GLY A 155 1.02 -16.62 -11.79
C GLY A 155 -0.44 -16.49 -11.38
N LYS A 156 -1.02 -17.54 -10.82
CA LYS A 156 -2.35 -17.46 -10.19
C LYS A 156 -2.23 -16.66 -8.90
N MET A 157 -3.04 -15.62 -8.77
CA MET A 157 -2.96 -14.70 -7.65
C MET A 157 -4.33 -14.22 -7.20
N VAL A 158 -4.37 -13.81 -5.94
CA VAL A 158 -5.49 -13.13 -5.30
C VAL A 158 -5.00 -11.78 -4.76
N VAL A 159 -5.81 -10.74 -4.92
CA VAL A 159 -5.65 -9.45 -4.22
C VAL A 159 -6.91 -9.21 -3.43
N ILE A 160 -6.75 -8.91 -2.16
CA ILE A 160 -7.85 -8.58 -1.26
C ILE A 160 -7.67 -7.13 -0.81
N ARG A 161 -8.73 -6.33 -0.93
CA ARG A 161 -8.84 -5.04 -0.25
C ARG A 161 -9.54 -5.27 1.07
N HIS A 162 -8.85 -4.96 2.15
CA HIS A 162 -9.33 -5.15 3.50
C HIS A 162 -10.14 -3.95 4.00
N HIS A 163 -11.03 -4.18 4.95
CA HIS A 163 -11.83 -3.11 5.54
C HIS A 163 -10.96 -2.06 6.24
N ASN A 164 -9.80 -2.45 6.76
CA ASN A 164 -8.81 -1.53 7.34
C ASN A 164 -8.05 -0.66 6.31
N GLY A 165 -8.36 -0.76 5.02
CA GLY A 165 -7.75 0.03 3.96
C GLY A 165 -6.46 -0.54 3.37
N LEU A 166 -5.89 -1.61 3.91
CA LEU A 166 -4.77 -2.31 3.27
C LEU A 166 -5.24 -3.14 2.07
N GLU A 167 -4.33 -3.41 1.16
CA GLU A 167 -4.46 -4.51 0.20
C GLU A 167 -3.34 -5.52 0.44
N THR A 168 -3.69 -6.80 0.36
CA THR A 168 -2.72 -7.90 0.36
C THR A 168 -2.74 -8.66 -0.95
N VAL A 169 -1.58 -9.16 -1.35
CA VAL A 169 -1.39 -9.93 -2.58
C VAL A 169 -0.86 -11.30 -2.22
N TYR A 170 -1.47 -12.33 -2.80
CA TYR A 170 -1.11 -13.74 -2.62
C TYR A 170 -0.78 -14.31 -4.00
N GLY A 171 0.51 -14.50 -4.28
CA GLY A 171 1.01 -14.95 -5.59
C GLY A 171 1.49 -16.39 -5.60
N HIS A 172 1.73 -16.89 -6.81
CA HIS A 172 2.27 -18.22 -7.13
C HIS A 172 1.37 -19.40 -6.75
N LEU A 173 0.05 -19.14 -6.57
CA LEU A 173 -0.92 -20.16 -6.20
C LEU A 173 -1.02 -21.27 -7.24
N SER A 174 -1.23 -22.51 -6.80
CA SER A 174 -1.61 -23.64 -7.67
C SER A 174 -3.10 -23.57 -8.04
N ARG A 175 -3.95 -23.11 -7.11
CA ARG A 175 -5.41 -22.96 -7.29
C ARG A 175 -5.91 -21.73 -6.56
N ILE A 176 -6.84 -21.00 -7.19
CA ILE A 176 -7.63 -19.92 -6.58
C ILE A 176 -8.93 -20.55 -6.09
N LEU A 177 -9.35 -20.24 -4.86
CA LEU A 177 -10.56 -20.78 -4.23
C LEU A 177 -11.69 -19.75 -4.08
N VAL A 178 -11.42 -18.49 -4.42
CA VAL A 178 -12.35 -17.36 -4.25
C VAL A 178 -12.62 -16.67 -5.57
N ASN A 179 -13.73 -15.92 -5.63
CA ASN A 179 -14.13 -15.14 -6.79
C ASN A 179 -13.94 -13.65 -6.55
N ILE A 180 -13.82 -12.87 -7.64
CA ILE A 180 -13.84 -11.40 -7.59
C ILE A 180 -15.15 -10.95 -6.94
N ASN A 181 -15.07 -9.91 -6.11
CA ASN A 181 -16.16 -9.34 -5.31
C ASN A 181 -16.67 -10.23 -4.16
N GLN A 182 -16.06 -11.38 -3.91
CA GLN A 182 -16.38 -12.20 -2.75
C GLN A 182 -15.85 -11.51 -1.48
N ASP A 183 -16.69 -11.43 -0.45
CA ASP A 183 -16.27 -11.04 0.89
C ASP A 183 -15.60 -12.24 1.56
N VAL A 184 -14.51 -12.00 2.26
CA VAL A 184 -13.71 -13.03 2.96
C VAL A 184 -13.35 -12.56 4.36
N LYS A 185 -13.27 -13.51 5.29
CA LYS A 185 -12.85 -13.28 6.66
C LYS A 185 -11.35 -13.58 6.84
N ALA A 186 -10.72 -12.97 7.85
CA ALA A 186 -9.39 -13.35 8.28
C ALA A 186 -9.36 -14.85 8.60
N GLY A 187 -8.37 -15.57 8.08
CA GLY A 187 -8.28 -17.03 8.22
C GLY A 187 -9.12 -17.85 7.25
N GLU A 188 -9.96 -17.23 6.40
CA GLU A 188 -10.72 -17.94 5.38
C GLU A 188 -9.81 -18.41 4.24
N PRO A 189 -9.93 -19.69 3.78
CA PRO A 189 -9.17 -20.21 2.65
C PRO A 189 -9.42 -19.45 1.35
N ILE A 190 -8.37 -18.91 0.73
CA ILE A 190 -8.46 -18.12 -0.51
C ILE A 190 -7.74 -18.78 -1.70
N GLY A 191 -6.85 -19.73 -1.44
CA GLY A 191 -6.11 -20.41 -2.48
C GLY A 191 -5.25 -21.54 -1.95
N LEU A 192 -4.65 -22.28 -2.86
CA LEU A 192 -3.68 -23.33 -2.55
C LEU A 192 -2.29 -22.90 -3.02
N GLY A 193 -1.29 -23.13 -2.21
CA GLY A 193 0.11 -22.87 -2.49
C GLY A 193 0.61 -23.59 -3.75
N GLY A 194 1.58 -22.99 -4.43
CA GLY A 194 2.11 -23.57 -5.66
C GLY A 194 3.40 -22.93 -6.17
N ARG A 195 3.59 -23.05 -7.51
CA ARG A 195 4.78 -22.56 -8.21
C ARG A 195 4.41 -21.95 -9.57
N THR A 196 3.27 -21.27 -9.68
CA THR A 196 2.86 -20.66 -10.94
C THR A 196 3.55 -19.32 -11.20
N GLY A 197 3.53 -18.86 -12.45
CA GLY A 197 4.18 -17.60 -12.84
C GLY A 197 5.71 -17.69 -12.90
N ARG A 198 6.42 -16.74 -12.28
CA ARG A 198 7.90 -16.71 -12.30
C ARG A 198 8.54 -17.36 -11.07
N ALA A 199 7.80 -18.13 -10.31
CA ALA A 199 8.33 -18.83 -9.16
C ALA A 199 9.37 -19.90 -9.57
N THR A 200 10.54 -19.89 -8.94
CA THR A 200 11.60 -20.90 -9.14
C THR A 200 11.41 -22.09 -8.20
N THR A 201 10.83 -21.87 -7.04
CA THR A 201 10.51 -22.88 -6.02
C THR A 201 9.05 -22.74 -5.58
N THR A 202 8.51 -23.73 -4.88
CA THR A 202 7.16 -23.64 -4.30
C THR A 202 7.20 -22.71 -3.09
N HIS A 203 6.44 -21.61 -3.14
CA HIS A 203 6.35 -20.61 -2.08
C HIS A 203 5.11 -19.73 -2.25
N LEU A 204 4.67 -19.12 -1.17
CA LEU A 204 3.73 -18.01 -1.21
C LEU A 204 4.54 -16.71 -1.39
N HIS A 205 4.23 -15.95 -2.43
CA HIS A 205 4.65 -14.55 -2.55
C HIS A 205 3.57 -13.68 -1.93
N PHE A 206 3.91 -12.99 -0.83
CA PHE A 206 2.98 -12.18 -0.03
C PHE A 206 3.40 -10.71 -0.04
N GLU A 207 2.45 -9.81 -0.40
CA GLU A 207 2.69 -8.36 -0.39
C GLU A 207 1.67 -7.65 0.49
N THR A 208 2.08 -6.51 1.06
CA THR A 208 1.21 -5.49 1.65
C THR A 208 1.26 -4.24 0.79
N ARG A 209 0.09 -3.65 0.56
CA ARG A 209 -0.08 -2.47 -0.29
C ARG A 209 -1.06 -1.48 0.32
N PHE A 210 -0.89 -0.22 -0.03
CA PHE A 210 -1.87 0.83 0.21
C PHE A 210 -2.02 1.68 -1.05
N ARG A 211 -3.22 1.86 -1.54
CA ARG A 211 -3.54 2.57 -2.79
C ARG A 211 -2.67 2.11 -3.98
N GLY A 212 -2.43 0.80 -4.08
CA GLY A 212 -1.66 0.18 -5.15
C GLY A 212 -0.14 0.24 -5.00
N GLU A 213 0.41 1.02 -4.07
CA GLU A 213 1.85 1.05 -3.78
C GLU A 213 2.19 0.00 -2.72
N HIS A 214 3.23 -0.79 -2.98
CA HIS A 214 3.70 -1.82 -2.06
C HIS A 214 4.65 -1.23 -1.00
N PHE A 215 4.64 -1.83 0.17
CA PHE A 215 5.64 -1.58 1.21
C PHE A 215 6.08 -2.90 1.85
N ASN A 216 7.15 -2.84 2.64
CA ASN A 216 7.72 -4.02 3.27
C ASN A 216 6.73 -4.61 4.30
N PRO A 217 6.20 -5.84 4.09
CA PRO A 217 5.31 -6.48 5.04
C PRO A 217 5.92 -6.63 6.44
N GLY A 218 7.25 -6.77 6.55
CA GLY A 218 7.95 -6.83 7.83
C GLY A 218 7.95 -5.54 8.65
N LYS A 219 7.31 -4.44 8.16
CA LYS A 219 7.04 -3.25 8.99
C LYS A 219 5.83 -3.41 9.90
N ILE A 220 4.94 -4.33 9.58
CA ILE A 220 3.69 -4.57 10.33
C ILE A 220 3.52 -6.01 10.77
N ILE A 221 4.28 -6.96 10.21
CA ILE A 221 4.15 -8.39 10.48
C ILE A 221 5.50 -8.96 10.93
N ASP A 222 5.48 -9.67 12.04
CA ASP A 222 6.58 -10.54 12.50
C ASP A 222 6.47 -11.90 11.80
N PHE A 223 7.42 -12.18 10.91
CA PHE A 223 7.47 -13.43 10.15
C PHE A 223 8.13 -14.60 10.92
N GLU A 224 8.65 -14.36 12.09
CA GLU A 224 9.21 -15.39 12.98
C GLU A 224 8.15 -15.89 13.97
N ASN A 225 7.39 -14.95 14.56
CA ASN A 225 6.34 -15.25 15.54
C ASN A 225 4.93 -15.34 14.93
N TYR A 226 4.77 -14.97 13.64
CA TYR A 226 3.51 -15.01 12.90
C TYR A 226 2.41 -14.09 13.48
N THR A 227 2.81 -12.93 13.99
CA THR A 227 1.95 -11.93 14.63
C THR A 227 2.08 -10.58 13.98
N LEU A 228 1.17 -9.65 14.29
CA LEU A 228 1.38 -8.24 14.01
C LEU A 228 2.44 -7.66 14.97
N LEU A 229 3.19 -6.68 14.47
CA LEU A 229 4.12 -5.86 15.26
C LEU A 229 3.43 -4.66 15.89
N THR A 230 2.26 -4.28 15.38
CA THR A 230 1.49 -3.12 15.83
C THR A 230 0.03 -3.29 15.42
N ASP A 231 -0.89 -2.80 16.23
CA ASP A 231 -2.33 -2.82 15.94
C ASP A 231 -2.77 -1.67 15.03
N THR A 232 -1.91 -0.67 14.84
CA THR A 232 -2.18 0.49 14.00
C THR A 232 -1.03 0.78 13.03
N LEU A 233 -1.32 1.43 11.91
CA LEU A 233 -0.34 1.86 10.93
C LEU A 233 -0.61 3.30 10.47
N LEU A 234 0.27 4.22 10.84
CA LEU A 234 0.20 5.59 10.34
C LEU A 234 0.83 5.68 8.94
N ILE A 235 0.00 5.90 7.94
CA ILE A 235 0.42 6.18 6.56
C ILE A 235 0.58 7.69 6.41
N SER A 236 1.80 8.16 6.34
CA SER A 236 2.15 9.57 6.19
C SER A 236 3.16 9.78 5.07
N LYS A 237 3.51 11.01 4.79
CA LYS A 237 4.61 11.34 3.87
C LYS A 237 5.95 10.75 4.35
N GLU A 238 6.19 10.75 5.64
CA GLU A 238 7.40 10.19 6.29
C GLU A 238 7.42 8.68 6.16
N PHE A 239 6.27 7.99 6.32
CA PHE A 239 6.14 6.56 6.08
C PHE A 239 6.63 6.21 4.66
N TRP A 240 6.14 6.92 3.63
CA TRP A 240 6.55 6.67 2.25
C TRP A 240 7.99 7.05 1.97
N SER A 241 8.52 8.10 2.61
CA SER A 241 9.94 8.45 2.52
C SER A 241 10.82 7.35 3.10
N SER A 242 10.43 6.74 4.22
CA SER A 242 11.12 5.60 4.83
C SER A 242 11.05 4.33 3.97
N VAL A 243 9.93 4.10 3.27
CA VAL A 243 9.76 2.95 2.36
C VAL A 243 10.56 3.15 1.07
N ARG A 244 10.56 4.36 0.51
CA ARG A 244 11.29 4.71 -0.72
C ARG A 244 12.79 4.84 -0.48
N GLY A 245 13.21 5.28 0.71
CA GLY A 245 14.60 5.26 1.14
C GLY A 245 15.17 3.84 1.31
N SER A 246 14.29 2.84 1.49
CA SER A 246 14.65 1.42 1.49
C SER A 246 14.62 0.80 0.09
N SER A 247 14.13 1.50 -0.93
CA SER A 247 14.41 1.15 -2.33
C SER A 247 15.86 1.52 -2.59
N PRO A 248 16.77 0.58 -2.85
CA PRO A 248 18.11 0.98 -3.17
C PRO A 248 18.06 1.74 -4.49
N MET A 249 18.33 3.02 -4.44
CA MET A 249 19.28 3.46 -5.45
C MET A 249 20.44 2.45 -5.42
N VAL A 250 20.77 1.87 -6.55
CA VAL A 250 22.02 1.13 -6.71
C VAL A 250 23.13 2.07 -6.23
N THR A 251 23.50 1.96 -4.96
CA THR A 251 24.71 2.56 -4.44
C THR A 251 25.79 1.51 -4.64
N ASP A 252 26.65 1.74 -5.61
CA ASP A 252 28.00 1.20 -5.57
C ASP A 252 28.63 1.76 -4.29
N GLY A 253 28.71 0.99 -3.26
CA GLY A 253 29.56 1.05 -2.06
C GLY A 253 30.12 2.40 -1.53
N SER A 254 29.62 3.56 -1.93
CA SER A 254 30.06 4.86 -1.43
C SER A 254 28.90 5.59 -0.73
N GLY A 255 29.12 5.97 0.53
CA GLY A 255 28.18 6.60 1.47
C GLY A 255 27.44 7.86 0.98
N PRO A 256 26.76 8.64 1.84
CA PRO A 256 25.81 9.67 1.43
C PRO A 256 26.49 10.85 0.73
N GLY A 257 26.90 10.62 -0.53
CA GLY A 257 27.50 11.61 -1.39
C GLY A 257 26.64 11.85 -2.62
N THR A 258 26.26 13.07 -2.84
CA THR A 258 25.60 13.53 -4.07
C THR A 258 26.46 13.15 -5.28
N LYS A 259 25.97 12.26 -6.14
CA LYS A 259 26.71 11.84 -7.34
C LYS A 259 26.58 12.87 -8.44
N TYR A 260 27.68 13.17 -9.09
CA TYR A 260 27.75 14.07 -10.23
C TYR A 260 28.33 13.38 -11.46
N HIS A 261 27.81 13.73 -12.63
CA HIS A 261 28.38 13.39 -13.92
C HIS A 261 28.99 14.63 -14.57
N THR A 262 30.23 14.53 -14.99
CA THR A 262 30.85 15.59 -15.81
C THR A 262 30.51 15.34 -17.26
N ILE A 263 29.84 16.30 -17.89
CA ILE A 263 29.37 16.21 -19.27
C ILE A 263 30.58 16.10 -20.22
N ARG A 264 30.53 15.11 -21.10
CA ARG A 264 31.53 14.83 -22.13
C ARG A 264 30.95 15.03 -23.53
N SER A 265 31.77 15.09 -24.54
CA SER A 265 31.32 15.13 -25.94
C SER A 265 30.44 13.93 -26.26
N GLY A 266 29.28 14.18 -26.90
CA GLY A 266 28.28 13.18 -27.25
C GLY A 266 27.33 12.77 -26.11
N ASP A 267 27.42 13.37 -24.91
CA ASP A 267 26.46 13.16 -23.85
C ASP A 267 25.13 13.86 -24.16
N THR A 268 24.04 13.16 -23.83
CA THR A 268 22.67 13.69 -23.82
C THR A 268 22.01 13.35 -22.49
N LEU A 269 21.00 14.09 -22.08
CA LEU A 269 20.26 13.79 -20.86
C LEU A 269 19.71 12.36 -20.87
N SER A 270 19.31 11.84 -22.03
CA SER A 270 18.82 10.46 -22.17
C SER A 270 19.92 9.42 -21.97
N LYS A 271 21.10 9.65 -22.52
CA LYS A 271 22.26 8.75 -22.33
C LYS A 271 22.73 8.75 -20.87
N ILE A 272 22.78 9.94 -20.25
CA ILE A 272 23.18 10.09 -18.84
C ILE A 272 22.12 9.43 -17.95
N ALA A 273 20.83 9.68 -18.18
CA ALA A 273 19.74 9.04 -17.43
C ALA A 273 19.85 7.52 -17.47
N ARG A 274 20.07 6.93 -18.65
CA ARG A 274 20.24 5.48 -18.84
C ARG A 274 21.47 4.94 -18.09
N ARG A 275 22.60 5.65 -18.17
CA ARG A 275 23.86 5.27 -17.49
C ARG A 275 23.71 5.19 -15.98
N TYR A 276 22.94 6.09 -15.39
CA TYR A 276 22.76 6.20 -13.94
C TYR A 276 21.43 5.64 -13.43
N GLY A 277 20.70 4.88 -14.25
CA GLY A 277 19.46 4.21 -13.86
C GLY A 277 18.35 5.18 -13.45
N THR A 278 18.33 6.39 -14.00
CA THR A 278 17.35 7.45 -13.70
C THR A 278 16.58 7.85 -14.97
N THR A 279 15.70 8.86 -14.85
CA THR A 279 14.92 9.40 -15.96
C THR A 279 15.36 10.81 -16.32
N VAL A 280 15.15 11.23 -17.59
CA VAL A 280 15.42 12.60 -18.02
C VAL A 280 14.67 13.60 -17.14
N ASN A 281 13.41 13.33 -16.82
CA ASN A 281 12.61 14.19 -15.95
C ASN A 281 13.21 14.32 -14.55
N ASN A 282 13.74 13.23 -13.98
CA ASN A 282 14.39 13.29 -12.68
C ASN A 282 15.69 14.09 -12.73
N LEU A 283 16.53 13.87 -13.77
CA LEU A 283 17.75 14.67 -13.98
C LEU A 283 17.41 16.17 -14.08
N CYS A 284 16.39 16.51 -14.84
CA CYS A 284 15.95 17.90 -15.00
C CYS A 284 15.50 18.49 -13.66
N ARG A 285 14.69 17.77 -12.89
CA ARG A 285 14.17 18.20 -11.60
C ARG A 285 15.28 18.45 -10.58
N ILE A 286 16.22 17.51 -10.41
CA ILE A 286 17.28 17.61 -9.38
C ILE A 286 18.37 18.63 -9.73
N ASN A 287 18.43 19.06 -11.01
CA ASN A 287 19.38 20.07 -11.50
C ASN A 287 18.73 21.41 -11.81
N GLY A 288 17.40 21.55 -11.68
CA GLY A 288 16.68 22.79 -12.02
C GLY A 288 16.80 23.17 -13.51
N ILE A 289 16.88 22.18 -14.41
CA ILE A 289 17.05 22.40 -15.85
C ILE A 289 15.86 21.89 -16.66
N LYS A 290 15.61 22.48 -17.82
CA LYS A 290 14.59 21.98 -18.75
C LYS A 290 15.11 20.83 -19.60
N PRO A 291 14.28 19.90 -20.10
CA PRO A 291 14.70 18.80 -20.98
C PRO A 291 15.41 19.25 -22.27
N THR A 292 15.11 20.46 -22.71
CA THR A 292 15.73 21.10 -23.90
C THR A 292 17.06 21.81 -23.61
N LYS A 293 17.55 21.74 -22.35
CA LYS A 293 18.82 22.39 -21.97
C LYS A 293 19.97 21.83 -22.76
N VAL A 294 20.73 22.70 -23.43
CA VAL A 294 22.00 22.35 -24.06
C VAL A 294 23.04 22.04 -22.97
N LEU A 295 23.61 20.83 -23.03
CA LEU A 295 24.64 20.38 -22.10
C LEU A 295 26.00 20.90 -22.54
N ARG A 296 26.68 21.66 -21.70
CA ARG A 296 28.04 22.17 -21.96
C ARG A 296 29.06 21.16 -21.46
N ILE A 297 30.02 20.76 -22.34
CA ILE A 297 31.12 19.88 -21.99
C ILE A 297 31.90 20.45 -20.79
N GLY A 298 32.30 19.60 -19.85
CA GLY A 298 32.97 19.98 -18.63
C GLY A 298 32.04 20.42 -17.46
N THR A 299 30.77 20.71 -17.73
CA THR A 299 29.81 21.03 -16.66
C THR A 299 29.46 19.76 -15.89
N ARG A 300 29.29 19.90 -14.56
CA ARG A 300 28.82 18.79 -13.69
C ARG A 300 27.33 18.90 -13.51
N ILE A 301 26.64 17.78 -13.71
CA ILE A 301 25.22 17.64 -13.36
C ILE A 301 25.05 16.59 -12.28
N ARG A 302 24.12 16.82 -11.38
CA ARG A 302 23.74 15.87 -10.33
C ARG A 302 23.01 14.68 -10.98
N VAL A 303 23.35 13.43 -10.59
CA VAL A 303 22.77 12.22 -11.17
C VAL A 303 22.18 11.27 -10.14
N GLY A 304 22.33 11.58 -8.86
CA GLY A 304 21.77 10.84 -7.72
C GLY A 304 21.82 11.69 -6.46
#